data_2be541ba6b0faf69cb7ceb281f204b10
#
_entry.id   2be541ba6b0faf69cb7ceb281f204b10
#
_cell.length_a   1.000
_cell.length_b   1.000
_cell.length_c   1.000
_cell.angle_alpha   90.00
_cell.angle_beta   90.00
_cell.angle_gamma   90.00
#
_symmetry.space_group_name_H-M   'P 1'
#
loop_
_entity.id
_entity.type
_entity.pdbx_description
1 polymer ?
#
loop_
_entity_poly.entity_id
_entity_poly.type
_entity_poly.pdbx_seq_one_letter_code
_entity_poly.pdbx_strand_id
1 'polypeptide(L)'
;MWNGANASFALAPMLTRGAIAALGIAGSEALKARYLGKLVSGEWSGTMNLTEPQAGSDLAAIRTRATPQGDGSYRVQGQKIFITYGEHGMTENIVHLVLARTPDAPEGVKGISLFVVPKFLSDGEPPIEWRRNDVRCVSLEHKLGIHGSPTAVMSFGDQGGAVGYLVGEENKGLGYMFIMMNEARFGIGLQGIGIAERAYQRAWTYAQERIQGTEAGRQVTDRVALIRHPDVRRMLLSMSCRIEAMRALALVTAAAMDVAHAHPQLSVRQENQAWVDLMIPVVKGWSTENCVDIASLGVQVHGGMGFIEETGAAQHLRDARITTIYEGTTGIQAADLVGRKIVRDQGEACLLYTSPSPRDKRQS
;
A
#
# COMPACT_ATOMS: atom_id res chain seq x y z
N MET A 1 0.28 -11.56 7.70
CA MET A 1 -0.58 -11.88 8.86
C MET A 1 -1.63 -10.79 9.10
N TRP A 2 -1.28 -9.55 9.49
CA TRP A 2 -2.26 -8.49 9.80
C TRP A 2 -3.23 -8.15 8.67
N ASN A 3 -2.78 -8.14 7.41
CA ASN A 3 -3.65 -7.90 6.25
C ASN A 3 -4.79 -8.96 6.13
N GLY A 4 -4.52 -10.19 6.50
CA GLY A 4 -5.52 -11.26 6.55
C GLY A 4 -6.47 -11.14 7.75
N ALA A 5 -6.03 -10.51 8.85
CA ALA A 5 -6.86 -10.32 10.03
C ALA A 5 -7.77 -9.09 9.89
N ASN A 6 -7.21 -7.94 9.51
CA ASN A 6 -7.95 -6.68 9.36
C ASN A 6 -7.22 -5.75 8.37
N ALA A 7 -7.78 -5.60 7.18
CA ALA A 7 -7.21 -4.79 6.11
C ALA A 7 -7.14 -3.29 6.48
N SER A 8 -8.10 -2.77 7.25
CA SER A 8 -8.12 -1.36 7.67
C SER A 8 -6.98 -1.05 8.65
N PHE A 9 -6.82 -1.88 9.68
CA PHE A 9 -5.77 -1.70 10.70
C PHE A 9 -4.37 -1.88 10.13
N ALA A 10 -4.19 -2.84 9.22
CA ALA A 10 -2.88 -3.16 8.65
C ALA A 10 -2.22 -1.99 7.89
N LEU A 11 -3.01 -0.97 7.48
CA LEU A 11 -2.47 0.23 6.83
C LEU A 11 -1.64 1.11 7.77
N ALA A 12 -1.97 1.20 9.06
CA ALA A 12 -1.23 2.03 10.00
C ALA A 12 0.25 1.58 10.15
N PRO A 13 0.56 0.31 10.48
CA PRO A 13 1.94 -0.14 10.54
C PRO A 13 2.63 -0.17 9.17
N MET A 14 1.89 -0.38 8.07
CA MET A 14 2.45 -0.37 6.72
C MET A 14 2.98 1.02 6.36
N LEU A 15 2.24 2.08 6.63
CA LEU A 15 2.66 3.46 6.36
C LEU A 15 3.82 3.87 7.26
N THR A 16 3.78 3.48 8.54
CA THR A 16 4.87 3.73 9.49
C THR A 16 6.17 3.06 9.04
N ARG A 17 6.10 1.80 8.55
CA ARG A 17 7.26 1.10 7.97
C ARG A 17 7.84 1.86 6.77
N GLY A 18 6.99 2.38 5.88
CA GLY A 18 7.42 3.22 4.77
C GLY A 18 8.17 4.48 5.23
N ALA A 19 7.65 5.16 6.26
CA ALA A 19 8.31 6.34 6.84
C ALA A 19 9.67 6.00 7.45
N ILE A 20 9.79 4.86 8.16
CA ILE A 20 11.06 4.34 8.68
C ILE A 20 12.06 4.12 7.55
N ALA A 21 11.65 3.46 6.46
CA ALA A 21 12.52 3.17 5.33
C ALA A 21 13.05 4.45 4.66
N ALA A 22 12.17 5.42 4.38
CA ALA A 22 12.58 6.69 3.77
C ALA A 22 13.52 7.51 4.67
N LEU A 23 13.22 7.62 5.96
CA LEU A 23 14.07 8.32 6.92
C LEU A 23 15.40 7.59 7.15
N GLY A 24 15.38 6.26 7.21
CA GLY A 24 16.59 5.45 7.37
C GLY A 24 17.58 5.62 6.23
N ILE A 25 17.09 5.75 5.00
CA ILE A 25 17.91 5.90 3.78
C ILE A 25 18.31 7.37 3.56
N ALA A 26 17.37 8.30 3.65
CA ALA A 26 17.56 9.69 3.21
C ALA A 26 17.60 10.72 4.35
N GLY A 27 17.19 10.35 5.56
CA GLY A 27 17.20 11.28 6.70
C GLY A 27 18.63 11.65 7.12
N SER A 28 18.82 12.92 7.53
CA SER A 28 20.04 13.34 8.21
C SER A 28 20.19 12.60 9.55
N GLU A 29 21.40 12.52 10.11
CA GLU A 29 21.62 11.87 11.41
C GLU A 29 20.77 12.50 12.53
N ALA A 30 20.56 13.81 12.49
CA ALA A 30 19.68 14.50 13.42
C ALA A 30 18.20 14.05 13.29
N LEU A 31 17.70 13.90 12.05
CA LEU A 31 16.34 13.38 11.82
C LEU A 31 16.20 11.92 12.24
N LYS A 32 17.21 11.10 11.94
CA LYS A 32 17.23 9.70 12.36
C LYS A 32 17.20 9.57 13.87
N ALA A 33 18.08 10.29 14.56
CA ALA A 33 18.15 10.28 16.03
C ALA A 33 16.81 10.72 16.66
N ARG A 34 16.14 11.71 16.08
CA ARG A 34 14.90 12.27 16.61
C ARG A 34 13.67 11.39 16.36
N TYR A 35 13.57 10.74 15.20
CA TYR A 35 12.33 10.11 14.74
C TYR A 35 12.38 8.59 14.67
N LEU A 36 13.51 7.98 14.26
CA LEU A 36 13.53 6.55 13.93
C LEU A 36 13.23 5.66 15.14
N GLY A 37 13.83 5.92 16.29
CA GLY A 37 13.63 5.11 17.50
C GLY A 37 12.15 5.02 17.88
N LYS A 38 11.46 6.15 17.87
CA LYS A 38 10.02 6.25 18.20
C LYS A 38 9.10 5.64 17.17
N LEU A 39 9.44 5.71 15.87
CA LEU A 39 8.70 5.06 14.80
C LEU A 39 8.88 3.53 14.85
N VAL A 40 10.09 3.05 15.11
CA VAL A 40 10.40 1.61 15.21
C VAL A 40 9.73 0.98 16.43
N SER A 41 9.71 1.67 17.58
CA SER A 41 9.02 1.19 18.79
C SER A 41 7.48 1.21 18.66
N GLY A 42 6.94 1.98 17.70
CA GLY A 42 5.50 2.21 17.54
C GLY A 42 4.91 3.24 18.50
N GLU A 43 5.75 3.93 19.29
CA GLU A 43 5.31 5.08 20.10
C GLU A 43 4.79 6.20 19.21
N TRP A 44 5.38 6.36 18.02
CA TRP A 44 4.94 7.29 16.99
C TRP A 44 4.57 6.55 15.70
N SER A 45 3.66 7.12 14.93
CA SER A 45 3.27 6.60 13.62
C SER A 45 3.75 7.50 12.49
N GLY A 46 3.87 6.94 11.29
CA GLY A 46 4.26 7.65 10.08
C GLY A 46 3.15 7.65 9.04
N THR A 47 3.08 8.71 8.23
CA THR A 47 2.13 8.83 7.11
C THR A 47 2.81 9.35 5.85
N MET A 48 2.22 9.04 4.68
CA MET A 48 2.62 9.56 3.37
C MET A 48 1.63 10.62 2.91
N ASN A 49 2.14 11.83 2.58
CA ASN A 49 1.32 12.98 2.18
C ASN A 49 1.74 13.47 0.79
N LEU A 50 1.17 12.86 -0.26
CA LEU A 50 1.46 13.15 -1.66
C LEU A 50 0.33 13.95 -2.30
N THR A 51 -0.86 13.33 -2.32
CA THR A 51 -2.02 13.70 -3.13
C THR A 51 -2.61 15.04 -2.71
N GLU A 52 -2.95 15.85 -3.69
CA GLU A 52 -3.69 17.11 -3.53
C GLU A 52 -4.96 17.07 -4.39
N PRO A 53 -5.96 17.93 -4.17
CA PRO A 53 -7.20 17.92 -4.96
C PRO A 53 -6.99 17.94 -6.47
N GLN A 54 -5.96 18.62 -6.96
CA GLN A 54 -5.62 18.72 -8.39
C GLN A 54 -4.49 17.76 -8.81
N ALA A 55 -3.83 17.06 -7.87
CA ALA A 55 -2.63 16.27 -8.12
C ALA A 55 -2.76 14.88 -7.50
N GLY A 56 -3.33 13.93 -8.23
CA GLY A 56 -3.40 12.51 -7.87
C GLY A 56 -2.30 11.71 -8.53
N SER A 57 -2.57 11.11 -9.70
CA SER A 57 -1.56 10.37 -10.48
C SER A 57 -0.50 11.29 -11.08
N ASP A 58 -0.85 12.54 -11.41
CA ASP A 58 0.09 13.56 -11.86
C ASP A 58 0.57 14.41 -10.68
N LEU A 59 1.67 14.02 -10.08
CA LEU A 59 2.31 14.75 -8.98
C LEU A 59 3.03 16.01 -9.44
N ALA A 60 3.23 16.24 -10.75
CA ALA A 60 3.80 17.48 -11.24
C ALA A 60 2.95 18.70 -10.87
N ALA A 61 1.65 18.50 -10.67
CA ALA A 61 0.67 19.53 -10.36
C ALA A 61 0.58 19.90 -8.87
N ILE A 62 1.41 19.33 -7.97
CA ILE A 62 1.35 19.68 -6.53
C ILE A 62 1.68 21.16 -6.30
N ARG A 63 0.96 21.77 -5.35
CA ARG A 63 1.05 23.20 -5.01
C ARG A 63 1.52 23.47 -3.59
N THR A 64 1.59 22.44 -2.71
CA THR A 64 2.14 22.58 -1.36
C THR A 64 3.54 23.17 -1.45
N ARG A 65 3.80 24.19 -0.64
CA ARG A 65 5.08 24.92 -0.59
C ARG A 65 5.78 24.71 0.73
N ALA A 66 7.10 24.76 0.70
CA ALA A 66 7.97 24.72 1.88
C ALA A 66 8.97 25.88 1.78
N THR A 67 8.79 26.89 2.63
CA THR A 67 9.64 28.08 2.65
C THR A 67 10.74 27.92 3.68
N PRO A 68 12.03 28.01 3.31
CA PRO A 68 13.15 27.86 4.25
C PRO A 68 13.14 28.97 5.30
N GLN A 69 13.60 28.61 6.50
CA GLN A 69 13.81 29.53 7.63
C GLN A 69 15.31 29.59 7.97
N GLY A 70 15.73 30.63 8.62
CA GLY A 70 17.14 30.83 8.95
C GLY A 70 17.72 29.83 9.96
N ASP A 71 16.87 29.03 10.61
CA ASP A 71 17.23 28.02 11.62
C ASP A 71 17.33 26.58 11.03
N GLY A 72 17.25 26.45 9.72
CA GLY A 72 17.29 25.14 9.03
C GLY A 72 15.93 24.42 8.97
N SER A 73 14.87 24.97 9.57
CA SER A 73 13.50 24.49 9.40
C SER A 73 12.85 25.10 8.16
N TYR A 74 11.67 24.59 7.81
CA TYR A 74 10.83 25.08 6.73
C TYR A 74 9.42 25.37 7.25
N ARG A 75 8.74 26.32 6.63
CA ARG A 75 7.31 26.55 6.81
C ARG A 75 6.56 25.90 5.66
N VAL A 76 5.88 24.79 5.97
CA VAL A 76 5.10 24.02 4.99
C VAL A 76 3.67 24.53 4.98
N GLN A 77 3.15 24.85 3.76
CA GLN A 77 1.79 25.33 3.55
C GLN A 77 1.13 24.62 2.38
N GLY A 78 -0.07 24.10 2.61
CA GLY A 78 -0.87 23.42 1.58
C GLY A 78 -1.84 22.42 2.15
N GLN A 79 -2.62 21.80 1.25
CA GLN A 79 -3.60 20.80 1.60
C GLN A 79 -3.28 19.46 0.94
N LYS A 80 -3.40 18.39 1.71
CA LYS A 80 -3.25 17.01 1.24
C LYS A 80 -4.53 16.24 1.47
N ILE A 81 -4.93 15.41 0.50
CA ILE A 81 -6.14 14.62 0.56
C ILE A 81 -5.83 13.12 0.53
N PHE A 82 -6.79 12.32 0.98
CA PHE A 82 -6.70 10.86 1.06
C PHE A 82 -5.55 10.37 1.95
N ILE A 83 -5.26 11.10 3.02
CA ILE A 83 -4.17 10.74 3.92
C ILE A 83 -4.64 9.69 4.91
N THR A 84 -4.19 8.48 4.68
CA THR A 84 -4.47 7.31 5.53
C THR A 84 -3.82 7.52 6.89
N TYR A 85 -4.61 7.38 7.96
CA TYR A 85 -4.20 7.63 9.34
C TYR A 85 -3.55 9.00 9.55
N GLY A 86 -4.00 10.03 8.81
CA GLY A 86 -3.48 11.40 8.94
C GLY A 86 -3.75 12.04 10.28
N GLU A 87 -4.81 11.64 10.98
CA GLU A 87 -5.14 12.10 12.33
C GLU A 87 -5.72 10.96 13.15
N HIS A 88 -5.19 10.73 14.35
CA HIS A 88 -5.68 9.75 15.32
C HIS A 88 -5.02 9.97 16.69
N GLY A 89 -5.53 9.26 17.70
CA GLY A 89 -5.00 9.25 19.06
C GLY A 89 -4.34 7.93 19.49
N MET A 90 -3.98 7.05 18.54
CA MET A 90 -3.40 5.73 18.85
C MET A 90 -1.93 5.80 19.24
N THR A 91 -1.23 6.85 18.84
CA THR A 91 0.19 7.08 19.11
C THR A 91 0.40 8.48 19.69
N GLU A 92 1.49 8.68 20.42
CA GLU A 92 1.82 9.98 21.03
C GLU A 92 2.02 11.08 19.98
N ASN A 93 2.58 10.74 18.83
CA ASN A 93 2.82 11.66 17.73
C ASN A 93 2.58 10.99 16.38
N ILE A 94 2.36 11.81 15.35
CA ILE A 94 2.28 11.38 13.95
C ILE A 94 3.35 12.15 13.17
N VAL A 95 4.19 11.43 12.45
CA VAL A 95 5.26 11.98 11.60
C VAL A 95 4.79 11.95 10.16
N HIS A 96 4.41 13.11 9.62
CA HIS A 96 3.95 13.23 8.23
C HIS A 96 5.14 13.40 7.30
N LEU A 97 5.30 12.51 6.31
CA LEU A 97 6.23 12.69 5.20
C LEU A 97 5.50 13.41 4.07
N VAL A 98 5.83 14.69 3.86
CA VAL A 98 5.08 15.61 2.99
C VAL A 98 5.87 15.98 1.77
N LEU A 99 5.31 15.77 0.58
CA LEU A 99 5.85 16.33 -0.67
C LEU A 99 5.45 17.78 -0.83
N ALA A 100 6.47 18.65 -1.04
CA ALA A 100 6.27 20.08 -1.24
C ALA A 100 7.35 20.66 -2.18
N ARG A 101 7.15 21.91 -2.62
CA ARG A 101 8.09 22.64 -3.45
C ARG A 101 8.74 23.77 -2.65
N THR A 102 10.03 23.93 -2.82
CA THR A 102 10.76 25.13 -2.37
C THR A 102 10.54 26.30 -3.34
N PRO A 103 10.80 27.56 -2.95
CA PRO A 103 10.49 28.73 -3.78
C PRO A 103 11.08 28.70 -5.20
N ASP A 104 12.35 28.26 -5.33
CA ASP A 104 13.08 28.25 -6.61
C ASP A 104 13.12 26.86 -7.25
N ALA A 105 12.19 25.98 -6.87
CA ALA A 105 12.14 24.61 -7.38
C ALA A 105 11.81 24.58 -8.88
N PRO A 106 12.51 23.76 -9.69
CA PRO A 106 12.18 23.56 -11.09
C PRO A 106 10.75 23.03 -11.27
N GLU A 107 10.16 23.34 -12.42
CA GLU A 107 8.82 22.83 -12.76
C GLU A 107 8.77 21.31 -12.90
N GLY A 108 7.57 20.78 -12.82
CA GLY A 108 7.31 19.34 -12.96
C GLY A 108 7.76 18.52 -11.74
N VAL A 109 7.92 17.24 -11.93
CA VAL A 109 8.27 16.29 -10.85
C VAL A 109 9.67 16.48 -10.29
N LYS A 110 10.56 17.11 -11.06
CA LYS A 110 11.95 17.36 -10.67
C LYS A 110 12.13 18.42 -9.58
N GLY A 111 11.10 19.24 -9.32
CA GLY A 111 11.13 20.27 -8.28
C GLY A 111 10.43 19.86 -6.98
N ILE A 112 10.22 18.57 -6.76
CA ILE A 112 9.53 18.08 -5.57
C ILE A 112 10.55 17.65 -4.51
N SER A 113 10.42 18.21 -3.31
CA SER A 113 11.21 17.87 -2.13
C SER A 113 10.37 17.14 -1.09
N LEU A 114 11.01 16.40 -0.18
CA LEU A 114 10.37 15.65 0.89
C LEU A 114 10.65 16.29 2.24
N PHE A 115 9.63 16.43 3.07
CA PHE A 115 9.74 17.04 4.39
C PHE A 115 9.13 16.13 5.46
N VAL A 116 9.78 16.07 6.62
CA VAL A 116 9.18 15.59 7.87
C VAL A 116 8.42 16.75 8.50
N VAL A 117 7.14 16.56 8.73
CA VAL A 117 6.27 17.52 9.43
C VAL A 117 5.56 16.77 10.57
N PRO A 118 6.04 16.87 11.81
CA PRO A 118 5.41 16.17 12.93
C PRO A 118 4.11 16.86 13.35
N LYS A 119 3.14 16.09 13.84
CA LYS A 119 1.89 16.60 14.42
C LYS A 119 2.14 17.44 15.67
N PHE A 120 3.08 17.00 16.51
CA PHE A 120 3.54 17.74 17.68
C PHE A 120 5.04 18.01 17.60
N LEU A 121 5.42 19.21 17.98
CA LEU A 121 6.79 19.63 18.14
C LEU A 121 7.22 19.42 19.60
N SER A 122 8.46 19.01 19.83
CA SER A 122 9.08 18.96 21.15
C SER A 122 10.35 19.78 21.14
N ASP A 123 10.64 20.47 22.22
CA ASP A 123 11.83 21.32 22.36
C ASP A 123 13.10 20.50 22.70
N GLY A 124 12.98 19.17 22.77
CA GLY A 124 14.12 18.22 22.77
C GLY A 124 14.74 17.91 24.13
N GLU A 125 14.55 18.71 25.18
CA GLU A 125 15.08 18.45 26.52
C GLU A 125 13.98 18.28 27.58
N PRO A 126 14.14 17.35 28.53
CA PRO A 126 13.21 17.21 29.66
C PRO A 126 13.19 18.43 30.59
N PRO A 127 11.98 18.86 31.04
CA PRO A 127 10.68 18.31 30.71
C PRO A 127 10.27 18.63 29.24
N ILE A 128 9.86 17.59 28.47
CA ILE A 128 9.47 17.77 27.09
C ILE A 128 8.13 18.49 27.03
N GLU A 129 8.15 19.74 26.58
CA GLU A 129 6.92 20.46 26.26
C GLU A 129 6.46 20.13 24.86
N TRP A 130 5.25 19.56 24.75
CA TRP A 130 4.62 19.24 23.49
C TRP A 130 3.81 20.44 23.01
N ARG A 131 4.18 20.99 21.87
CA ARG A 131 3.43 22.04 21.20
C ARG A 131 2.79 21.49 19.92
N ARG A 132 1.49 21.71 19.74
CA ARG A 132 0.81 21.37 18.48
C ARG A 132 1.47 22.13 17.32
N ASN A 133 1.87 21.41 16.30
CA ASN A 133 2.29 22.01 15.03
C ASN A 133 1.09 22.54 14.27
N ASP A 134 1.31 23.45 13.32
CA ASP A 134 0.26 23.98 12.43
C ASP A 134 -0.18 22.94 11.39
N VAL A 135 -0.66 21.79 11.90
CA VAL A 135 -1.16 20.65 11.14
C VAL A 135 -2.54 20.28 11.65
N ARG A 136 -3.51 20.26 10.76
CA ARG A 136 -4.91 20.03 11.12
C ARG A 136 -5.59 19.04 10.19
N CYS A 137 -6.35 18.10 10.75
CA CYS A 137 -7.33 17.32 10.00
C CYS A 137 -8.55 18.21 9.73
N VAL A 138 -8.86 18.43 8.46
CA VAL A 138 -10.01 19.23 8.03
C VAL A 138 -11.27 18.39 8.03
N SER A 139 -11.18 17.16 7.51
CA SER A 139 -12.28 16.21 7.44
C SER A 139 -11.76 14.78 7.29
N LEU A 140 -12.66 13.83 7.54
CA LEU A 140 -12.47 12.42 7.19
C LEU A 140 -13.41 12.06 6.04
N GLU A 141 -12.91 11.22 5.13
CA GLU A 141 -13.68 10.75 3.99
C GLU A 141 -14.72 9.70 4.41
N HIS A 142 -15.94 9.83 3.90
CA HIS A 142 -16.95 8.79 3.95
C HIS A 142 -16.77 7.85 2.75
N LYS A 143 -16.38 6.60 2.99
CA LYS A 143 -15.85 5.71 1.96
C LYS A 143 -16.74 4.51 1.67
N LEU A 144 -16.53 3.88 0.51
CA LEU A 144 -17.19 2.65 0.09
C LEU A 144 -16.85 1.46 1.02
N GLY A 145 -15.60 1.35 1.45
CA GLY A 145 -15.07 0.26 2.27
C GLY A 145 -13.91 0.70 3.15
N ILE A 146 -13.25 -0.26 3.80
CA ILE A 146 -12.18 -0.06 4.78
C ILE A 146 -12.50 1.04 5.80
N HIS A 147 -13.75 1.03 6.31
CA HIS A 147 -14.27 2.08 7.18
C HIS A 147 -13.46 2.27 8.46
N GLY A 148 -12.83 1.22 8.98
CA GLY A 148 -11.94 1.27 10.14
C GLY A 148 -10.59 1.94 9.90
N SER A 149 -10.28 2.38 8.65
CA SER A 149 -9.08 3.14 8.31
C SER A 149 -9.45 4.61 8.10
N PRO A 150 -9.13 5.53 9.01
CA PRO A 150 -9.41 6.95 8.82
C PRO A 150 -8.60 7.46 7.62
N THR A 151 -9.29 8.13 6.70
CA THR A 151 -8.72 8.73 5.49
C THR A 151 -8.98 10.23 5.57
N ALA A 152 -7.93 11.01 5.82
CA ALA A 152 -8.05 12.41 6.20
C ALA A 152 -7.77 13.37 5.03
N VAL A 153 -8.43 14.53 5.08
CA VAL A 153 -7.99 15.76 4.42
C VAL A 153 -7.15 16.52 5.44
N MET A 154 -5.86 16.72 5.13
CA MET A 154 -4.91 17.39 6.02
C MET A 154 -4.58 18.78 5.50
N SER A 155 -4.65 19.79 6.38
CA SER A 155 -4.16 21.14 6.12
C SER A 155 -2.88 21.38 6.90
N PHE A 156 -1.91 21.92 6.21
CA PHE A 156 -0.60 22.28 6.74
C PHE A 156 -0.45 23.80 6.63
N GLY A 157 -0.20 24.48 7.73
CA GLY A 157 0.25 25.86 7.72
C GLY A 157 -0.84 26.91 7.63
N ASP A 158 -2.05 26.66 8.11
CA ASP A 158 -3.17 27.63 8.11
C ASP A 158 -2.87 28.87 8.98
N GLN A 159 -1.97 28.76 9.99
CA GLN A 159 -1.66 29.79 10.98
C GLN A 159 -0.17 30.24 10.90
N GLY A 160 0.37 30.40 9.72
CA GLY A 160 1.73 30.88 9.53
C GLY A 160 2.74 29.86 9.06
N GLY A 161 2.31 28.63 8.85
CA GLY A 161 3.14 27.57 8.29
C GLY A 161 3.50 26.46 9.29
N ALA A 162 3.28 25.21 8.89
CA ALA A 162 3.68 24.05 9.67
C ALA A 162 5.21 23.91 9.66
N VAL A 163 5.81 23.70 10.84
CA VAL A 163 7.25 23.45 10.94
C VAL A 163 7.57 22.09 10.34
N GLY A 164 8.50 22.09 9.38
CA GLY A 164 8.99 20.88 8.73
C GLY A 164 10.51 20.90 8.58
N TYR A 165 11.07 19.73 8.29
CA TYR A 165 12.50 19.52 8.09
C TYR A 165 12.74 18.75 6.80
N LEU A 166 13.70 19.19 6.00
CA LEU A 166 14.04 18.55 4.72
C LEU A 166 14.58 17.13 4.94
N VAL A 167 14.09 16.18 4.16
CA VAL A 167 14.61 14.81 4.12
C VAL A 167 15.48 14.67 2.87
N GLY A 168 16.76 14.40 3.09
CA GLY A 168 17.74 14.28 2.02
C GLY A 168 18.05 15.63 1.34
N GLU A 169 18.03 15.66 0.02
CA GLU A 169 18.36 16.83 -0.79
C GLU A 169 17.08 17.45 -1.39
N GLU A 170 17.10 18.78 -1.58
CA GLU A 170 16.04 19.46 -2.32
C GLU A 170 15.90 18.90 -3.74
N ASN A 171 14.67 18.90 -4.25
CA ASN A 171 14.33 18.44 -5.59
C ASN A 171 14.55 16.92 -5.85
N LYS A 172 14.87 16.15 -4.82
CA LYS A 172 14.97 14.67 -4.88
C LYS A 172 13.87 13.95 -4.10
N GLY A 173 12.90 14.68 -3.57
CA GLY A 173 11.87 14.16 -2.67
C GLY A 173 11.00 13.06 -3.27
N LEU A 174 10.73 13.11 -4.58
CA LEU A 174 9.97 12.07 -5.25
C LEU A 174 10.73 10.72 -5.26
N GLY A 175 12.06 10.75 -5.43
CA GLY A 175 12.90 9.55 -5.35
C GLY A 175 12.83 8.89 -3.96
N TYR A 176 12.90 9.70 -2.91
CA TYR A 176 12.77 9.21 -1.52
C TYR A 176 11.36 8.69 -1.22
N MET A 177 10.34 9.34 -1.76
CA MET A 177 8.96 8.88 -1.62
C MET A 177 8.71 7.55 -2.35
N PHE A 178 9.41 7.27 -3.46
CA PHE A 178 9.33 5.99 -4.15
C PHE A 178 9.81 4.81 -3.30
N ILE A 179 10.72 5.03 -2.35
CA ILE A 179 11.13 4.01 -1.39
C ILE A 179 9.93 3.56 -0.58
N MET A 180 9.17 4.52 -0.01
CA MET A 180 7.92 4.25 0.72
C MET A 180 6.88 3.59 -0.18
N MET A 181 6.72 4.09 -1.40
CA MET A 181 5.71 3.60 -2.35
C MET A 181 5.97 2.15 -2.79
N ASN A 182 7.20 1.73 -2.97
CA ASN A 182 7.51 0.34 -3.32
C ASN A 182 7.16 -0.63 -2.18
N GLU A 183 7.51 -0.26 -0.93
CA GLU A 183 7.08 -0.99 0.26
C GLU A 183 5.55 -1.05 0.36
N ALA A 184 4.88 0.08 0.17
CA ALA A 184 3.43 0.15 0.19
C ALA A 184 2.79 -0.67 -0.92
N ARG A 185 3.29 -0.63 -2.17
CA ARG A 185 2.78 -1.40 -3.30
C ARG A 185 2.81 -2.91 -3.03
N PHE A 186 3.94 -3.41 -2.53
CA PHE A 186 4.04 -4.81 -2.12
C PHE A 186 3.04 -5.14 -1.01
N GLY A 187 2.95 -4.28 0.03
CA GLY A 187 1.98 -4.40 1.12
C GLY A 187 0.53 -4.42 0.65
N ILE A 188 0.17 -3.62 -0.36
CA ILE A 188 -1.18 -3.62 -0.97
C ILE A 188 -1.45 -4.91 -1.75
N GLY A 189 -0.45 -5.46 -2.44
CA GLY A 189 -0.57 -6.79 -3.04
C GLY A 189 -0.93 -7.86 -1.99
N LEU A 190 -0.23 -7.85 -0.85
CA LEU A 190 -0.53 -8.73 0.29
C LEU A 190 -1.90 -8.46 0.92
N GLN A 191 -2.34 -7.20 0.97
CA GLN A 191 -3.68 -6.83 1.43
C GLN A 191 -4.76 -7.43 0.54
N GLY A 192 -4.57 -7.37 -0.80
CA GLY A 192 -5.46 -8.02 -1.76
C GLY A 192 -5.56 -9.53 -1.51
N ILE A 193 -4.44 -10.21 -1.30
CA ILE A 193 -4.42 -11.65 -0.95
C ILE A 193 -5.20 -11.91 0.36
N GLY A 194 -4.98 -11.07 1.37
CA GLY A 194 -5.66 -11.22 2.67
C GLY A 194 -7.18 -11.05 2.60
N ILE A 195 -7.66 -10.05 1.85
CA ILE A 195 -9.10 -9.83 1.65
C ILE A 195 -9.71 -10.98 0.82
N ALA A 196 -9.02 -11.41 -0.26
CA ALA A 196 -9.45 -12.52 -1.09
C ALA A 196 -9.60 -13.83 -0.29
N GLU A 197 -8.62 -14.13 0.57
CA GLU A 197 -8.65 -15.29 1.47
C GLU A 197 -9.85 -15.24 2.41
N ARG A 198 -10.13 -14.10 3.04
CA ARG A 198 -11.30 -13.94 3.91
C ARG A 198 -12.61 -14.13 3.16
N ALA A 199 -12.72 -13.57 1.96
CA ALA A 199 -13.90 -13.76 1.11
C ALA A 199 -14.11 -15.24 0.76
N TYR A 200 -13.02 -15.94 0.40
CA TYR A 200 -13.04 -17.36 0.12
C TYR A 200 -13.46 -18.20 1.32
N GLN A 201 -12.84 -18.00 2.48
CA GLN A 201 -13.18 -18.77 3.69
C GLN A 201 -14.63 -18.60 4.08
N ARG A 202 -15.17 -17.39 4.01
CA ARG A 202 -16.59 -17.12 4.28
C ARG A 202 -17.49 -17.83 3.27
N ALA A 203 -17.18 -17.74 1.98
CA ALA A 203 -17.93 -18.41 0.92
C ALA A 203 -17.87 -19.95 1.08
N TRP A 204 -16.72 -20.48 1.44
CA TRP A 204 -16.51 -21.91 1.70
C TRP A 204 -17.38 -22.40 2.85
N THR A 205 -17.34 -21.73 4.01
CA THR A 205 -18.17 -22.08 5.17
C THR A 205 -19.65 -22.02 4.82
N TYR A 206 -20.10 -20.94 4.19
CA TYR A 206 -21.50 -20.80 3.76
C TYR A 206 -21.94 -21.92 2.81
N ALA A 207 -21.08 -22.31 1.87
CA ALA A 207 -21.41 -23.36 0.91
C ALA A 207 -21.50 -24.76 1.55
N GLN A 208 -20.80 -24.99 2.66
CA GLN A 208 -20.92 -26.23 3.44
C GLN A 208 -22.19 -26.29 4.29
N GLU A 209 -22.62 -25.18 4.84
CA GLU A 209 -23.73 -25.08 5.77
C GLU A 209 -25.09 -24.90 5.07
N ARG A 210 -25.13 -24.13 3.99
CA ARG A 210 -26.36 -23.82 3.28
C ARG A 210 -26.86 -25.02 2.46
N ILE A 211 -28.01 -25.56 2.86
CA ILE A 211 -28.70 -26.64 2.14
C ILE A 211 -29.70 -26.03 1.19
N GLN A 212 -29.59 -26.32 -0.13
CA GLN A 212 -30.50 -25.82 -1.16
C GLN A 212 -30.43 -26.67 -2.42
N GLY A 213 -31.60 -27.12 -2.92
CA GLY A 213 -31.70 -27.93 -4.14
C GLY A 213 -31.20 -29.35 -3.98
N THR A 214 -31.16 -30.10 -5.09
CA THR A 214 -30.70 -31.48 -5.17
C THR A 214 -29.47 -31.57 -6.06
N GLU A 215 -28.66 -32.63 -5.90
CA GLU A 215 -27.43 -32.81 -6.69
C GLU A 215 -27.78 -33.12 -8.16
N ALA A 216 -27.21 -32.36 -9.08
CA ALA A 216 -27.44 -32.56 -10.52
C ALA A 216 -26.98 -33.95 -11.00
N GLY A 217 -27.81 -34.61 -11.79
CA GLY A 217 -27.50 -35.93 -12.37
C GLY A 217 -27.75 -37.12 -11.44
N ARG A 218 -28.25 -36.93 -10.22
CA ARG A 218 -28.64 -38.00 -9.31
C ARG A 218 -30.14 -38.09 -9.18
N GLN A 219 -30.68 -39.32 -9.15
CA GLN A 219 -32.09 -39.59 -8.83
C GLN A 219 -32.41 -39.54 -7.33
N VAL A 220 -31.69 -38.69 -6.57
CA VAL A 220 -31.90 -38.54 -5.15
C VAL A 220 -32.69 -37.27 -4.88
N THR A 221 -33.77 -37.40 -4.09
CA THR A 221 -34.67 -36.29 -3.76
C THR A 221 -34.15 -35.45 -2.58
N ASP A 222 -33.12 -35.89 -1.89
CA ASP A 222 -32.60 -35.21 -0.72
C ASP A 222 -31.91 -33.90 -1.08
N ARG A 223 -32.21 -32.85 -0.31
CA ARG A 223 -31.55 -31.57 -0.44
C ARG A 223 -30.09 -31.65 0.02
N VAL A 224 -29.21 -30.98 -0.70
CA VAL A 224 -27.76 -31.03 -0.47
C VAL A 224 -27.19 -29.66 -0.12
N ALA A 225 -26.02 -29.65 0.53
CA ALA A 225 -25.25 -28.43 0.75
C ALA A 225 -24.78 -27.83 -0.59
N LEU A 226 -24.68 -26.49 -0.64
CA LEU A 226 -24.32 -25.76 -1.87
C LEU A 226 -23.02 -26.25 -2.49
N ILE A 227 -22.05 -26.66 -1.67
CA ILE A 227 -20.76 -27.20 -2.13
C ILE A 227 -20.89 -28.45 -3.03
N ARG A 228 -22.05 -29.10 -3.05
CA ARG A 228 -22.32 -30.26 -3.91
C ARG A 228 -22.68 -29.83 -5.35
N HIS A 229 -23.07 -28.59 -5.57
CA HIS A 229 -23.42 -28.09 -6.89
C HIS A 229 -22.16 -27.82 -7.74
N PRO A 230 -22.10 -28.31 -9.00
CA PRO A 230 -20.91 -28.19 -9.84
C PRO A 230 -20.42 -26.74 -10.04
N ASP A 231 -21.32 -25.79 -10.23
CA ASP A 231 -20.94 -24.38 -10.46
C ASP A 231 -20.42 -23.72 -9.19
N VAL A 232 -20.98 -24.04 -8.02
CA VAL A 232 -20.45 -23.56 -6.72
C VAL A 232 -19.02 -24.11 -6.50
N ARG A 233 -18.80 -25.39 -6.80
CA ARG A 233 -17.46 -26.01 -6.75
C ARG A 233 -16.48 -25.34 -7.68
N ARG A 234 -16.90 -25.04 -8.92
CA ARG A 234 -16.08 -24.31 -9.90
C ARG A 234 -15.68 -22.92 -9.37
N MET A 235 -16.64 -22.16 -8.80
CA MET A 235 -16.34 -20.86 -8.21
C MET A 235 -15.35 -20.97 -7.06
N LEU A 236 -15.59 -21.84 -6.11
CA LEU A 236 -14.71 -22.05 -4.95
C LEU A 236 -13.30 -22.50 -5.37
N LEU A 237 -13.19 -23.41 -6.34
CA LEU A 237 -11.91 -23.85 -6.88
C LEU A 237 -11.17 -22.70 -7.57
N SER A 238 -11.88 -21.90 -8.38
CA SER A 238 -11.30 -20.71 -9.03
C SER A 238 -10.76 -19.70 -8.02
N MET A 239 -11.49 -19.46 -6.92
CA MET A 239 -11.05 -18.59 -5.85
C MET A 239 -9.77 -19.13 -5.19
N SER A 240 -9.78 -20.40 -4.78
CA SER A 240 -8.65 -21.06 -4.11
C SER A 240 -7.39 -21.07 -4.97
N CYS A 241 -7.48 -21.53 -6.22
CA CYS A 241 -6.32 -21.57 -7.13
C CYS A 241 -5.68 -20.20 -7.36
N ARG A 242 -6.50 -19.15 -7.51
CA ARG A 242 -5.99 -17.77 -7.68
C ARG A 242 -5.31 -17.27 -6.41
N ILE A 243 -5.87 -17.55 -5.23
CA ILE A 243 -5.26 -17.16 -3.94
C ILE A 243 -3.91 -17.84 -3.77
N GLU A 244 -3.81 -19.14 -4.03
CA GLU A 244 -2.54 -19.86 -3.93
C GLU A 244 -1.49 -19.34 -4.91
N ALA A 245 -1.88 -19.03 -6.15
CA ALA A 245 -0.99 -18.44 -7.14
C ALA A 245 -0.49 -17.05 -6.73
N MET A 246 -1.39 -16.17 -6.22
CA MET A 246 -1.01 -14.86 -5.71
C MET A 246 -0.07 -14.97 -4.50
N ARG A 247 -0.33 -15.92 -3.60
CA ARG A 247 0.50 -16.18 -2.42
C ARG A 247 1.89 -16.66 -2.80
N ALA A 248 1.98 -17.60 -3.75
CA ALA A 248 3.25 -18.10 -4.27
C ALA A 248 4.09 -16.98 -4.88
N LEU A 249 3.47 -16.14 -5.74
CA LEU A 249 4.14 -14.98 -6.35
C LEU A 249 4.67 -14.00 -5.30
N ALA A 250 3.84 -13.67 -4.31
CA ALA A 250 4.22 -12.74 -3.25
C ALA A 250 5.36 -13.31 -2.38
N LEU A 251 5.35 -14.60 -2.05
CA LEU A 251 6.42 -15.23 -1.25
C LEU A 251 7.73 -15.29 -2.01
N VAL A 252 7.73 -15.64 -3.30
CA VAL A 252 8.94 -15.62 -4.14
C VAL A 252 9.51 -14.20 -4.22
N THR A 253 8.65 -13.19 -4.39
CA THR A 253 9.09 -11.79 -4.42
C THR A 253 9.64 -11.35 -3.06
N ALA A 254 9.02 -11.74 -1.95
CA ALA A 254 9.51 -11.44 -0.60
C ALA A 254 10.90 -12.08 -0.34
N ALA A 255 11.09 -13.34 -0.74
CA ALA A 255 12.39 -14.00 -0.63
C ALA A 255 13.48 -13.27 -1.44
N ALA A 256 13.15 -12.80 -2.64
CA ALA A 256 14.07 -11.99 -3.43
C ALA A 256 14.37 -10.64 -2.78
N MET A 257 13.39 -9.99 -2.11
CA MET A 257 13.62 -8.77 -1.32
C MET A 257 14.61 -9.00 -0.18
N ASP A 258 14.48 -10.11 0.55
CA ASP A 258 15.41 -10.46 1.64
C ASP A 258 16.83 -10.71 1.10
N VAL A 259 16.96 -11.41 -0.01
CA VAL A 259 18.26 -11.65 -0.68
C VAL A 259 18.87 -10.35 -1.20
N ALA A 260 18.07 -9.49 -1.85
CA ALA A 260 18.52 -8.19 -2.34
C ALA A 260 19.05 -7.29 -1.22
N HIS A 261 18.48 -7.42 -0.02
CA HIS A 261 18.89 -6.63 1.14
C HIS A 261 20.11 -7.20 1.86
N ALA A 262 20.16 -8.49 2.11
CA ALA A 262 21.05 -9.10 3.10
C ALA A 262 22.16 -10.00 2.52
N HIS A 263 22.14 -10.36 1.22
CA HIS A 263 23.12 -11.28 0.66
C HIS A 263 24.53 -10.66 0.67
N PRO A 264 25.59 -11.41 1.05
CA PRO A 264 26.95 -10.86 1.15
C PRO A 264 27.52 -10.41 -0.20
N GLN A 265 27.20 -11.10 -1.31
CA GLN A 265 27.69 -10.78 -2.64
C GLN A 265 26.84 -9.70 -3.32
N LEU A 266 27.48 -8.62 -3.76
CA LEU A 266 26.79 -7.47 -4.39
C LEU A 266 26.06 -7.85 -5.69
N SER A 267 26.65 -8.69 -6.54
CA SER A 267 26.01 -9.13 -7.79
C SER A 267 24.70 -9.86 -7.54
N VAL A 268 24.66 -10.75 -6.53
CA VAL A 268 23.44 -11.49 -6.16
C VAL A 268 22.37 -10.51 -5.62
N ARG A 269 22.76 -9.50 -4.84
CA ARG A 269 21.83 -8.46 -4.42
C ARG A 269 21.26 -7.70 -5.59
N GLN A 270 22.09 -7.31 -6.56
CA GLN A 270 21.67 -6.56 -7.75
C GLN A 270 20.70 -7.36 -8.63
N GLU A 271 20.98 -8.64 -8.89
CA GLU A 271 20.11 -9.54 -9.64
C GLU A 271 18.73 -9.68 -8.96
N ASN A 272 18.72 -9.91 -7.64
CA ASN A 272 17.46 -10.01 -6.91
C ASN A 272 16.72 -8.68 -6.84
N GLN A 273 17.40 -7.55 -6.74
CA GLN A 273 16.77 -6.22 -6.79
C GLN A 273 16.11 -5.98 -8.16
N ALA A 274 16.75 -6.36 -9.27
CA ALA A 274 16.15 -6.25 -10.60
C ALA A 274 14.87 -7.10 -10.72
N TRP A 275 14.90 -8.32 -10.17
CA TRP A 275 13.71 -9.17 -10.06
C TRP A 275 12.59 -8.52 -9.24
N VAL A 276 12.92 -8.02 -8.04
CA VAL A 276 11.96 -7.33 -7.16
C VAL A 276 11.34 -6.13 -7.87
N ASP A 277 12.17 -5.34 -8.54
CA ASP A 277 11.72 -4.15 -9.28
C ASP A 277 10.75 -4.49 -10.40
N LEU A 278 10.97 -5.61 -11.10
CA LEU A 278 10.06 -6.12 -12.13
C LEU A 278 8.75 -6.64 -11.52
N MET A 279 8.82 -7.34 -10.38
CA MET A 279 7.67 -8.06 -9.84
C MET A 279 6.75 -7.23 -8.94
N ILE A 280 7.21 -6.15 -8.31
CA ILE A 280 6.36 -5.29 -7.46
C ILE A 280 5.09 -4.81 -8.18
N PRO A 281 5.15 -4.22 -9.40
CA PRO A 281 3.94 -3.82 -10.11
C PRO A 281 3.04 -5.01 -10.49
N VAL A 282 3.59 -6.19 -10.76
CA VAL A 282 2.83 -7.42 -11.03
C VAL A 282 2.13 -7.89 -9.75
N VAL A 283 2.86 -8.02 -8.63
CA VAL A 283 2.28 -8.42 -7.33
C VAL A 283 1.13 -7.49 -6.96
N LYS A 284 1.35 -6.16 -7.04
CA LYS A 284 0.31 -5.18 -6.72
C LYS A 284 -0.86 -5.27 -7.69
N GLY A 285 -0.62 -5.13 -8.99
CA GLY A 285 -1.68 -5.04 -9.99
C GLY A 285 -2.50 -6.32 -10.10
N TRP A 286 -1.84 -7.45 -10.30
CA TRP A 286 -2.51 -8.73 -10.50
C TRP A 286 -3.22 -9.25 -9.24
N SER A 287 -2.59 -9.14 -8.06
CA SER A 287 -3.23 -9.61 -6.82
C SER A 287 -4.44 -8.77 -6.44
N THR A 288 -4.42 -7.46 -6.68
CA THR A 288 -5.56 -6.60 -6.34
C THR A 288 -6.72 -6.73 -7.29
N GLU A 289 -6.50 -6.92 -8.60
CA GLU A 289 -7.57 -7.22 -9.56
C GLU A 289 -8.23 -8.57 -9.23
N ASN A 290 -7.43 -9.62 -9.02
CA ASN A 290 -7.96 -10.92 -8.59
C ASN A 290 -8.71 -10.84 -7.26
N CYS A 291 -8.28 -9.98 -6.34
CA CYS A 291 -8.97 -9.77 -5.07
C CYS A 291 -10.41 -9.29 -5.28
N VAL A 292 -10.62 -8.33 -6.15
CA VAL A 292 -11.97 -7.81 -6.47
C VAL A 292 -12.84 -8.91 -7.09
N ASP A 293 -12.31 -9.65 -8.05
CA ASP A 293 -13.01 -10.76 -8.69
C ASP A 293 -13.37 -11.86 -7.67
N ILE A 294 -12.43 -12.25 -6.82
CA ILE A 294 -12.63 -13.28 -5.79
C ILE A 294 -13.68 -12.81 -4.77
N ALA A 295 -13.63 -11.56 -4.33
CA ALA A 295 -14.62 -11.03 -3.41
C ALA A 295 -16.02 -10.97 -4.05
N SER A 296 -16.12 -10.66 -5.35
CA SER A 296 -17.36 -10.71 -6.13
C SER A 296 -17.89 -12.15 -6.24
N LEU A 297 -17.02 -13.13 -6.53
CA LEU A 297 -17.40 -14.55 -6.52
C LEU A 297 -17.89 -14.99 -5.12
N GLY A 298 -17.27 -14.47 -4.05
CA GLY A 298 -17.74 -14.71 -2.68
C GLY A 298 -19.18 -14.28 -2.46
N VAL A 299 -19.56 -13.09 -2.93
CA VAL A 299 -20.95 -12.63 -2.92
C VAL A 299 -21.84 -13.56 -3.74
N GLN A 300 -21.40 -13.97 -4.94
CA GLN A 300 -22.15 -14.86 -5.83
C GLN A 300 -22.42 -16.23 -5.18
N VAL A 301 -21.46 -16.82 -4.48
CA VAL A 301 -21.63 -18.10 -3.75
C VAL A 301 -22.72 -18.00 -2.69
N HIS A 302 -22.87 -16.85 -2.03
CA HIS A 302 -23.92 -16.63 -1.05
C HIS A 302 -25.31 -16.39 -1.67
N GLY A 303 -25.40 -16.16 -2.99
CA GLY A 303 -26.63 -15.82 -3.68
C GLY A 303 -27.26 -14.53 -3.11
N GLY A 304 -28.59 -14.48 -2.98
CA GLY A 304 -29.28 -13.29 -2.42
C GLY A 304 -28.77 -12.87 -1.04
N MET A 305 -28.35 -13.81 -0.20
CA MET A 305 -27.77 -13.50 1.10
C MET A 305 -26.43 -12.78 1.00
N GLY A 306 -25.68 -12.96 -0.07
CA GLY A 306 -24.42 -12.23 -0.31
C GLY A 306 -24.60 -10.73 -0.53
N PHE A 307 -25.82 -10.30 -0.91
CA PHE A 307 -26.18 -8.89 -1.09
C PHE A 307 -26.67 -8.22 0.19
N ILE A 308 -26.85 -9.02 1.26
CA ILE A 308 -27.30 -8.55 2.59
C ILE A 308 -26.08 -8.26 3.47
N GLU A 309 -26.02 -7.05 4.04
CA GLU A 309 -24.86 -6.56 4.81
C GLU A 309 -24.50 -7.47 5.99
N GLU A 310 -25.49 -7.97 6.72
CA GLU A 310 -25.34 -8.77 7.93
C GLU A 310 -24.58 -10.09 7.68
N THR A 311 -24.56 -10.60 6.44
CA THR A 311 -23.77 -11.78 6.09
C THR A 311 -22.28 -11.48 6.01
N GLY A 312 -21.89 -10.21 5.83
CA GLY A 312 -20.54 -9.74 5.74
C GLY A 312 -19.82 -10.11 4.41
N ALA A 313 -20.47 -10.78 3.47
CA ALA A 313 -19.89 -11.07 2.15
C ALA A 313 -19.68 -9.80 1.33
N ALA A 314 -20.65 -8.90 1.33
CA ALA A 314 -20.61 -7.61 0.66
C ALA A 314 -19.45 -6.71 1.15
N GLN A 315 -19.13 -6.74 2.45
CA GLN A 315 -18.01 -5.98 2.99
C GLN A 315 -16.67 -6.33 2.32
N HIS A 316 -16.40 -7.61 2.06
CA HIS A 316 -15.15 -8.01 1.41
C HIS A 316 -15.01 -7.42 0.00
N LEU A 317 -16.12 -7.33 -0.74
CA LEU A 317 -16.12 -6.71 -2.08
C LEU A 317 -15.89 -5.19 -1.99
N ARG A 318 -16.53 -4.50 -1.04
CA ARG A 318 -16.31 -3.08 -0.81
C ARG A 318 -14.86 -2.78 -0.40
N ASP A 319 -14.32 -3.55 0.54
CA ASP A 319 -12.95 -3.39 1.02
C ASP A 319 -11.91 -3.72 -0.07
N ALA A 320 -12.19 -4.70 -0.93
CA ALA A 320 -11.32 -5.06 -2.04
C ALA A 320 -11.17 -3.92 -3.07
N ARG A 321 -12.24 -3.15 -3.31
CA ARG A 321 -12.29 -2.22 -4.44
C ARG A 321 -11.23 -1.12 -4.39
N ILE A 322 -10.82 -0.66 -3.22
CA ILE A 322 -9.79 0.37 -3.08
C ILE A 322 -8.40 -0.13 -3.49
N THR A 323 -8.13 -1.43 -3.34
CA THR A 323 -6.79 -1.99 -3.55
C THR A 323 -6.28 -1.83 -4.98
N THR A 324 -7.17 -1.76 -5.97
CA THR A 324 -6.82 -1.50 -7.38
C THR A 324 -6.59 -0.02 -7.69
N ILE A 325 -6.90 0.88 -6.75
CA ILE A 325 -6.90 2.33 -6.95
C ILE A 325 -5.70 2.99 -6.28
N TYR A 326 -5.56 2.85 -4.95
CA TYR A 326 -4.52 3.58 -4.21
C TYR A 326 -3.13 2.97 -4.38
N GLU A 327 -2.09 3.70 -3.96
CA GLU A 327 -0.66 3.38 -4.15
C GLU A 327 -0.30 3.14 -5.63
N GLY A 328 -0.97 3.89 -6.51
CA GLY A 328 -0.94 3.74 -7.96
C GLY A 328 -1.98 2.76 -8.47
N THR A 329 -2.85 3.23 -9.35
CA THR A 329 -3.88 2.42 -10.00
C THR A 329 -3.27 1.25 -10.77
N THR A 330 -4.09 0.25 -11.14
CA THR A 330 -3.65 -0.86 -12.00
C THR A 330 -3.03 -0.35 -13.30
N GLY A 331 -3.58 0.71 -13.90
CA GLY A 331 -2.99 1.35 -15.09
C GLY A 331 -1.61 1.97 -14.83
N ILE A 332 -1.38 2.54 -13.64
CA ILE A 332 -0.05 3.05 -13.25
C ILE A 332 0.93 1.89 -13.02
N GLN A 333 0.49 0.76 -12.45
CA GLN A 333 1.34 -0.44 -12.34
C GLN A 333 1.74 -0.96 -13.72
N ALA A 334 0.80 -1.04 -14.66
CA ALA A 334 1.07 -1.46 -16.04
C ALA A 334 2.03 -0.50 -16.75
N ALA A 335 1.84 0.80 -16.62
CA ALA A 335 2.74 1.82 -17.19
C ALA A 335 4.15 1.76 -16.58
N ASP A 336 4.27 1.50 -15.26
CA ASP A 336 5.54 1.31 -14.56
C ASP A 336 6.25 0.04 -15.05
N LEU A 337 5.52 -1.08 -15.13
CA LEU A 337 6.05 -2.34 -15.62
C LEU A 337 6.60 -2.22 -17.04
N VAL A 338 5.80 -1.71 -17.97
CA VAL A 338 6.21 -1.62 -19.38
C VAL A 338 7.26 -0.53 -19.58
N GLY A 339 6.98 0.70 -19.15
CA GLY A 339 7.82 1.86 -19.49
C GLY A 339 9.14 1.91 -18.73
N ARG A 340 9.13 1.53 -17.44
CA ARG A 340 10.31 1.67 -16.58
C ARG A 340 11.06 0.36 -16.36
N LYS A 341 10.33 -0.77 -16.28
CA LYS A 341 10.94 -2.07 -15.90
C LYS A 341 11.27 -2.96 -17.09
N ILE A 342 10.66 -2.71 -18.25
CA ILE A 342 10.92 -3.48 -19.47
C ILE A 342 11.62 -2.62 -20.53
N VAL A 343 10.99 -1.52 -20.96
CA VAL A 343 11.53 -0.71 -22.06
C VAL A 343 12.83 -0.01 -21.67
N ARG A 344 12.91 0.54 -20.46
CA ARG A 344 14.09 1.29 -20.01
C ARG A 344 15.32 0.42 -19.74
N ASP A 345 15.11 -0.80 -19.21
CA ASP A 345 16.17 -1.79 -18.96
C ASP A 345 16.42 -2.72 -20.15
N GLN A 346 15.78 -2.45 -21.31
CA GLN A 346 15.88 -3.23 -22.55
C GLN A 346 15.50 -4.71 -22.37
N GLY A 347 14.69 -5.03 -21.37
CA GLY A 347 14.22 -6.36 -21.08
C GLY A 347 15.20 -7.25 -20.30
N GLU A 348 16.30 -6.72 -19.79
CA GLU A 348 17.31 -7.52 -19.07
C GLU A 348 16.69 -8.31 -17.91
N ALA A 349 15.88 -7.67 -17.07
CA ALA A 349 15.19 -8.34 -15.97
C ALA A 349 14.22 -9.43 -16.46
N CYS A 350 13.53 -9.21 -17.60
CA CYS A 350 12.67 -10.21 -18.21
C CYS A 350 13.46 -11.40 -18.75
N LEU A 351 14.63 -11.16 -19.35
CA LEU A 351 15.50 -12.21 -19.89
C LEU A 351 16.07 -13.11 -18.80
N LEU A 352 16.39 -12.57 -17.63
CA LEU A 352 16.77 -13.36 -16.46
C LEU A 352 15.67 -14.36 -16.06
N TYR A 353 14.41 -13.95 -16.15
CA TYR A 353 13.27 -14.80 -15.83
C TYR A 353 12.93 -15.82 -16.92
N THR A 354 13.09 -15.45 -18.20
CA THR A 354 12.78 -16.29 -19.36
C THR A 354 13.94 -17.17 -19.80
N SER A 355 15.03 -17.22 -19.01
CA SER A 355 16.13 -18.17 -19.23
C SER A 355 15.57 -19.59 -19.38
N PRO A 356 16.03 -20.37 -20.40
CA PRO A 356 15.44 -21.66 -20.72
C PRO A 356 15.36 -22.57 -19.52
N SER A 357 14.18 -23.13 -19.27
CA SER A 357 14.01 -24.11 -18.21
C SER A 357 14.94 -25.31 -18.44
N PRO A 358 15.33 -26.03 -17.40
CA PRO A 358 16.11 -27.26 -17.56
C PRO A 358 15.45 -28.30 -18.49
N ARG A 359 14.15 -28.18 -18.76
CA ARG A 359 13.41 -28.99 -19.75
C ARG A 359 13.75 -28.57 -21.18
N ASP A 360 13.93 -27.27 -21.43
CA ASP A 360 14.21 -26.74 -22.77
C ASP A 360 15.64 -27.08 -23.19
N LYS A 361 16.58 -27.22 -22.23
CA LYS A 361 17.96 -27.66 -22.46
C LYS A 361 18.09 -29.16 -22.81
N ARG A 362 17.03 -29.96 -22.66
CA ARG A 362 17.03 -31.38 -23.03
C ARG A 362 16.54 -31.63 -24.46
N GLN A 363 16.07 -30.60 -25.15
CA GLN A 363 15.57 -30.66 -26.52
C GLN A 363 16.52 -30.03 -27.57
N SER A 364 17.64 -29.46 -27.12
CA SER A 364 18.75 -29.00 -27.93
C SER A 364 19.96 -29.92 -27.74
#